data_b1fb18f7541919f85279224caba4f10c
#
_entry.id   b1fb18f7541919f85279224caba4f10c
#
_cell.length_a   1.000
_cell.length_b   1.000
_cell.length_c   1.000
_cell.angle_alpha   90.00
_cell.angle_beta   90.00
_cell.angle_gamma   90.00
#
_symmetry.space_group_name_H-M   'P 1'
#
loop_
_entity.id
_entity.type
_entity.pdbx_description
1 polymer ?
#
loop_
_entity_poly.entity_id
_entity_poly.type
_entity_poly.pdbx_seq_one_letter_code
_entity_poly.pdbx_strand_id
1 'polypeptide(L)'
;MGRADRIEELAAGVAGFYESWLIYLGLELGLFAAIRDGAASGITAEELATATGCQTEPVGAWLRGAHAADLVVLDDGRVRLEDDVVSVLLDDSQPEYLGGQFVVAVVSSLDYAGLVEFFRTGHTIAERPPRFHRAIEAVTVQDIAVFFQEGLAQLPEFTARLSRGARVLDVACGGGRWLIAVARRFPATELVGVEFEPDSVARAMRHVSEAGLGDRIRIESRSIPEMGFRDEFDLVYVQDALHELPDPVASLRAAWAAVAPGGRLVVLEWFLPDQDDDPQSLQAQLLWGIQLDELYQGTRMQTRAGFLAMFAAASVPEPTVVDLLSGASLLVVVRDG
;
A
#
# COMPACT_ATOMS: atom_id res chain seq x y z
N MET A 1 17.82 17.39 26.15
CA MET A 1 17.23 18.22 25.10
C MET A 1 16.80 19.56 25.69
N GLY A 2 17.32 20.68 25.22
CA GLY A 2 16.98 22.01 25.69
C GLY A 2 15.64 22.50 25.09
N ARG A 3 15.12 23.63 25.64
CA ARG A 3 13.88 24.22 25.12
C ARG A 3 13.99 24.66 23.66
N ALA A 4 15.17 25.11 23.23
CA ALA A 4 15.42 25.52 21.84
C ALA A 4 15.35 24.32 20.89
N ASP A 5 16.00 23.21 21.26
CA ASP A 5 15.99 21.95 20.47
C ASP A 5 14.55 21.42 20.31
N ARG A 6 13.74 21.51 21.37
CA ARG A 6 12.33 21.07 21.29
C ARG A 6 11.48 21.98 20.38
N ILE A 7 11.75 23.27 20.35
CA ILE A 7 11.07 24.20 19.42
C ILE A 7 11.39 23.84 17.97
N GLU A 8 12.66 23.58 17.69
CA GLU A 8 13.11 23.20 16.34
C GLU A 8 12.49 21.87 15.90
N GLU A 9 12.50 20.87 16.77
CA GLU A 9 11.88 19.55 16.52
C GLU A 9 10.37 19.67 16.22
N LEU A 10 9.62 20.43 17.03
CA LEU A 10 8.19 20.65 16.80
C LEU A 10 7.92 21.47 15.52
N ALA A 11 8.78 22.44 15.22
CA ALA A 11 8.68 23.21 13.98
C ALA A 11 8.95 22.34 12.74
N ALA A 12 9.91 21.39 12.84
CA ALA A 12 10.15 20.41 11.79
C ALA A 12 8.92 19.54 11.50
N GLY A 13 8.15 19.16 12.52
CA GLY A 13 6.88 18.46 12.33
C GLY A 13 5.84 19.28 11.54
N VAL A 14 5.76 20.59 11.78
CA VAL A 14 4.91 21.49 10.96
C VAL A 14 5.45 21.63 9.53
N ALA A 15 6.76 21.73 9.35
CA ALA A 15 7.39 21.76 8.03
C ALA A 15 7.10 20.47 7.25
N GLY A 16 7.22 19.28 7.90
CA GLY A 16 6.91 17.99 7.30
C GLY A 16 5.45 17.86 6.83
N PHE A 17 4.51 18.51 7.54
CA PHE A 17 3.13 18.58 7.05
C PHE A 17 3.02 19.32 5.71
N TYR A 18 3.68 20.46 5.56
CA TYR A 18 3.69 21.20 4.28
C TYR A 18 4.49 20.47 3.21
N GLU A 19 5.59 19.81 3.57
CA GLU A 19 6.36 18.94 2.67
C GLU A 19 5.50 17.81 2.10
N SER A 20 4.69 17.15 2.93
CA SER A 20 3.74 16.13 2.48
C SER A 20 2.77 16.68 1.42
N TRP A 21 2.30 17.93 1.57
CA TRP A 21 1.48 18.59 0.57
C TRP A 21 2.24 18.93 -0.71
N LEU A 22 3.50 19.34 -0.61
CA LEU A 22 4.35 19.59 -1.77
C LEU A 22 4.57 18.29 -2.57
N ILE A 23 4.85 17.18 -1.89
CA ILE A 23 5.02 15.88 -2.52
C ILE A 23 3.70 15.43 -3.19
N TYR A 24 2.60 15.48 -2.46
CA TYR A 24 1.27 15.13 -3.01
C TYR A 24 0.93 15.93 -4.27
N LEU A 25 1.08 17.27 -4.23
CA LEU A 25 0.83 18.12 -5.39
C LEU A 25 1.77 17.80 -6.56
N GLY A 26 3.05 17.51 -6.27
CA GLY A 26 4.02 17.11 -7.27
C GLY A 26 3.66 15.82 -7.97
N LEU A 27 3.12 14.85 -7.24
CA LEU A 27 2.62 13.57 -7.77
C LEU A 27 1.28 13.73 -8.50
N GLU A 28 0.29 14.34 -7.87
CA GLU A 28 -1.08 14.44 -8.39
C GLU A 28 -1.17 15.30 -9.66
N LEU A 29 -0.39 16.38 -9.73
CA LEU A 29 -0.32 17.27 -10.89
C LEU A 29 0.71 16.82 -11.94
N GLY A 30 1.45 15.74 -11.69
CA GLY A 30 2.49 15.25 -12.59
C GLY A 30 3.72 16.16 -12.69
N LEU A 31 3.95 17.06 -11.70
CA LEU A 31 5.07 17.99 -11.73
C LEU A 31 6.42 17.25 -11.68
N PHE A 32 6.57 16.29 -10.78
CA PHE A 32 7.79 15.47 -10.70
C PHE A 32 8.02 14.68 -12.00
N ALA A 33 6.99 14.06 -12.55
CA ALA A 33 7.11 13.31 -13.79
C ALA A 33 7.56 14.21 -14.96
N ALA A 34 6.96 15.40 -15.08
CA ALA A 34 7.34 16.38 -16.10
C ALA A 34 8.77 16.90 -15.95
N ILE A 35 9.26 17.05 -14.69
CA ILE A 35 10.66 17.41 -14.43
C ILE A 35 11.59 16.27 -14.85
N ARG A 36 11.29 15.02 -14.46
CA ARG A 36 12.06 13.82 -14.82
C ARG A 36 12.16 13.65 -16.34
N ASP A 37 11.05 13.82 -17.05
CA ASP A 37 10.94 13.59 -18.50
C ASP A 37 11.45 14.79 -19.31
N GLY A 38 11.77 15.89 -18.63
CA GLY A 38 12.31 17.11 -19.21
C GLY A 38 13.73 16.95 -19.77
N ALA A 39 14.25 18.04 -20.36
CA ALA A 39 15.62 18.05 -20.88
C ALA A 39 16.65 17.87 -19.75
N ALA A 40 17.79 17.25 -20.06
CA ALA A 40 18.91 17.10 -19.11
C ALA A 40 19.43 18.45 -18.55
N SER A 41 19.19 19.55 -19.26
CA SER A 41 19.49 20.91 -18.80
C SER A 41 18.50 21.46 -17.76
N GLY A 42 17.48 20.68 -17.39
CA GLY A 42 16.38 21.09 -16.53
C GLY A 42 15.24 21.79 -17.28
N ILE A 43 14.16 22.09 -16.57
CA ILE A 43 12.93 22.73 -17.05
C ILE A 43 12.66 24.02 -16.28
N THR A 44 12.15 25.08 -16.90
CA THR A 44 11.75 26.32 -16.21
C THR A 44 10.36 26.21 -15.60
N ALA A 45 9.98 27.16 -14.73
CA ALA A 45 8.62 27.21 -14.16
C ALA A 45 7.54 27.38 -15.24
N GLU A 46 7.79 28.17 -16.28
CA GLU A 46 6.86 28.39 -17.39
C GLU A 46 6.71 27.14 -18.27
N GLU A 47 7.83 26.47 -18.57
CA GLU A 47 7.85 25.21 -19.32
C GLU A 47 7.10 24.11 -18.53
N LEU A 48 7.35 24.00 -17.20
CA LEU A 48 6.68 23.03 -16.33
C LEU A 48 5.18 23.29 -16.23
N ALA A 49 4.78 24.54 -16.01
CA ALA A 49 3.38 24.94 -15.97
C ALA A 49 2.65 24.60 -17.28
N THR A 50 3.32 24.85 -18.44
CA THR A 50 2.78 24.50 -19.75
C THR A 50 2.65 22.98 -19.93
N ALA A 51 3.67 22.21 -19.56
CA ALA A 51 3.68 20.75 -19.69
C ALA A 51 2.59 20.06 -18.85
N THR A 52 2.28 20.63 -17.67
CA THR A 52 1.29 20.05 -16.73
C THR A 52 -0.09 20.72 -16.78
N GLY A 53 -0.28 21.74 -17.61
CA GLY A 53 -1.54 22.49 -17.69
C GLY A 53 -1.82 23.35 -16.45
N CYS A 54 -0.83 23.60 -15.62
CA CYS A 54 -0.94 24.37 -14.38
C CYS A 54 -0.69 25.88 -14.59
N GLN A 55 -1.03 26.69 -13.59
CA GLN A 55 -0.72 28.12 -13.59
C GLN A 55 0.74 28.37 -13.19
N THR A 56 1.44 29.26 -13.87
CA THR A 56 2.88 29.54 -13.64
C THR A 56 3.18 30.04 -12.22
N GLU A 57 2.34 30.92 -11.65
CA GLU A 57 2.58 31.48 -10.32
C GLU A 57 2.53 30.41 -9.21
N PRO A 58 1.50 29.52 -9.10
CA PRO A 58 1.50 28.40 -8.17
C PRO A 58 2.66 27.42 -8.39
N VAL A 59 3.00 27.08 -9.64
CA VAL A 59 4.15 26.23 -9.96
C VAL A 59 5.44 26.86 -9.47
N GLY A 60 5.65 28.17 -9.70
CA GLY A 60 6.81 28.89 -9.19
C GLY A 60 6.90 28.91 -7.67
N ALA A 61 5.76 28.99 -6.96
CA ALA A 61 5.72 28.89 -5.51
C ALA A 61 6.06 27.46 -5.04
N TRP A 62 5.46 26.43 -5.70
CA TRP A 62 5.73 25.02 -5.44
C TRP A 62 7.22 24.70 -5.62
N LEU A 63 7.85 25.13 -6.71
CA LEU A 63 9.29 24.93 -6.97
C LEU A 63 10.17 25.47 -5.86
N ARG A 64 9.87 26.66 -5.34
CA ARG A 64 10.63 27.23 -4.21
C ARG A 64 10.44 26.41 -2.93
N GLY A 65 9.22 25.95 -2.66
CA GLY A 65 8.92 25.08 -1.52
C GLY A 65 9.61 23.73 -1.66
N ALA A 66 9.49 23.08 -2.82
CA ALA A 66 10.12 21.81 -3.12
C ALA A 66 11.65 21.87 -3.04
N HIS A 67 12.26 22.97 -3.52
CA HIS A 67 13.71 23.20 -3.37
C HIS A 67 14.11 23.40 -1.90
N ALA A 68 13.33 24.13 -1.13
CA ALA A 68 13.60 24.33 0.31
C ALA A 68 13.46 23.03 1.12
N ALA A 69 12.66 22.07 0.62
CA ALA A 69 12.50 20.72 1.18
C ALA A 69 13.44 19.68 0.57
N ASP A 70 14.41 20.08 -0.24
CA ASP A 70 15.39 19.21 -0.92
C ASP A 70 14.76 18.16 -1.87
N LEU A 71 13.55 18.44 -2.36
CA LEU A 71 12.85 17.56 -3.30
C LEU A 71 13.24 17.83 -4.76
N VAL A 72 13.79 18.98 -5.07
CA VAL A 72 14.24 19.37 -6.41
C VAL A 72 15.51 20.23 -6.32
N VAL A 73 16.36 20.12 -7.34
CA VAL A 73 17.51 21.00 -7.51
C VAL A 73 17.11 22.17 -8.42
N LEU A 74 17.23 23.37 -7.89
CA LEU A 74 16.95 24.61 -8.65
C LEU A 74 18.28 25.34 -8.91
N ASP A 75 18.68 25.45 -10.18
CA ASP A 75 19.90 26.10 -10.62
C ASP A 75 19.61 26.99 -11.84
N ASP A 76 20.04 28.26 -11.76
CA ASP A 76 19.83 29.27 -12.81
C ASP A 76 18.41 29.31 -13.41
N GLY A 77 17.39 29.19 -12.54
CA GLY A 77 15.97 29.21 -12.92
C GLY A 77 15.48 27.92 -13.59
N ARG A 78 16.30 26.89 -13.67
CA ARG A 78 15.95 25.57 -14.17
C ARG A 78 15.90 24.55 -13.03
N VAL A 79 14.95 23.63 -13.09
CA VAL A 79 14.73 22.61 -12.08
C VAL A 79 15.05 21.22 -12.63
N ARG A 80 15.64 20.40 -11.79
CA ARG A 80 15.93 18.97 -12.04
C ARG A 80 15.56 18.14 -10.83
N LEU A 81 15.36 16.83 -11.03
CA LEU A 81 15.29 15.84 -9.96
C LEU A 81 16.65 15.14 -9.81
N GLU A 82 16.94 14.71 -8.60
CA GLU A 82 17.99 13.75 -8.34
C GLU A 82 17.47 12.31 -8.44
N ASP A 83 18.35 11.35 -8.71
CA ASP A 83 17.98 9.96 -8.98
C ASP A 83 17.33 9.30 -7.77
N ASP A 84 17.72 9.66 -6.55
CA ASP A 84 17.13 9.15 -5.30
C ASP A 84 15.69 9.63 -5.10
N VAL A 85 15.39 10.90 -5.40
CA VAL A 85 14.01 11.42 -5.38
C VAL A 85 13.14 10.70 -6.41
N VAL A 86 13.68 10.44 -7.62
CA VAL A 86 12.97 9.66 -8.65
C VAL A 86 12.68 8.25 -8.16
N SER A 87 13.68 7.58 -7.56
CA SER A 87 13.54 6.22 -7.04
C SER A 87 12.48 6.13 -5.95
N VAL A 88 12.51 7.05 -4.98
CA VAL A 88 11.62 6.99 -3.80
C VAL A 88 10.21 7.49 -4.09
N LEU A 89 10.02 8.48 -4.97
CA LEU A 89 8.71 9.09 -5.19
C LEU A 89 8.01 8.66 -6.48
N LEU A 90 8.75 8.17 -7.49
CA LEU A 90 8.18 7.91 -8.83
C LEU A 90 8.35 6.48 -9.32
N ASP A 91 9.29 5.71 -8.78
CA ASP A 91 9.50 4.31 -9.18
C ASP A 91 8.74 3.36 -8.27
N ASP A 92 7.49 3.10 -8.63
CA ASP A 92 6.59 2.21 -7.89
C ASP A 92 6.96 0.72 -7.98
N SER A 93 8.01 0.38 -8.70
CA SER A 93 8.57 -0.98 -8.77
C SER A 93 9.54 -1.29 -7.64
N GLN A 94 9.95 -0.29 -6.84
CA GLN A 94 10.93 -0.43 -5.76
C GLN A 94 10.22 -0.61 -4.40
N PRO A 95 10.76 -1.47 -3.49
CA PRO A 95 10.25 -1.60 -2.12
C PRO A 95 10.35 -0.30 -1.30
N GLU A 96 11.30 0.55 -1.65
CA GLU A 96 11.53 1.87 -1.02
C GLU A 96 10.60 2.97 -1.54
N TYR A 97 9.69 2.66 -2.46
CA TYR A 97 8.73 3.64 -2.99
C TYR A 97 7.80 4.16 -1.90
N LEU A 98 7.79 5.47 -1.69
CA LEU A 98 6.97 6.16 -0.70
C LEU A 98 5.90 7.09 -1.31
N GLY A 99 5.87 7.24 -2.64
CA GLY A 99 4.93 8.16 -3.29
C GLY A 99 3.48 7.89 -2.90
N GLY A 100 3.06 6.62 -2.84
CA GLY A 100 1.74 6.20 -2.41
C GLY A 100 1.43 6.57 -0.96
N GLN A 101 2.42 6.49 -0.06
CA GLN A 101 2.26 6.84 1.36
C GLN A 101 1.94 8.35 1.53
N PHE A 102 2.60 9.22 0.77
CA PHE A 102 2.29 10.65 0.79
C PHE A 102 0.90 10.94 0.22
N VAL A 103 0.50 10.22 -0.84
CA VAL A 103 -0.84 10.37 -1.41
C VAL A 103 -1.91 9.98 -0.39
N VAL A 104 -1.81 8.82 0.26
CA VAL A 104 -2.80 8.38 1.25
C VAL A 104 -2.81 9.27 2.48
N ALA A 105 -1.64 9.68 3.00
CA ALA A 105 -1.54 10.54 4.17
C ALA A 105 -2.24 11.88 3.97
N VAL A 106 -2.01 12.52 2.81
CA VAL A 106 -2.66 13.81 2.48
C VAL A 106 -4.14 13.63 2.22
N VAL A 107 -4.55 12.63 1.43
CA VAL A 107 -5.97 12.40 1.10
C VAL A 107 -6.79 12.04 2.34
N SER A 108 -6.28 11.19 3.24
CA SER A 108 -6.92 10.87 4.53
C SER A 108 -7.07 12.10 5.40
N SER A 109 -6.05 12.97 5.43
CA SER A 109 -6.07 14.18 6.27
C SER A 109 -7.20 15.15 5.92
N LEU A 110 -7.75 15.10 4.71
CA LEU A 110 -8.90 15.92 4.31
C LEU A 110 -10.18 15.59 5.09
N ASP A 111 -10.26 14.40 5.67
CA ASP A 111 -11.40 13.92 6.44
C ASP A 111 -11.17 14.03 7.97
N TYR A 112 -9.95 14.41 8.41
CA TYR A 112 -9.57 14.45 9.82
C TYR A 112 -10.27 15.52 10.68
N ALA A 113 -11.01 16.43 10.06
CA ALA A 113 -11.89 17.33 10.81
C ALA A 113 -12.88 16.55 11.70
N GLY A 114 -13.30 15.34 11.30
CA GLY A 114 -14.18 14.47 12.07
C GLY A 114 -13.50 13.74 13.22
N LEU A 115 -12.16 13.65 13.27
CA LEU A 115 -11.44 13.00 14.36
C LEU A 115 -11.75 13.60 15.73
N VAL A 116 -11.94 14.92 15.81
CA VAL A 116 -12.28 15.58 17.08
C VAL A 116 -13.58 15.03 17.65
N GLU A 117 -14.58 14.80 16.81
CA GLU A 117 -15.86 14.20 17.21
C GLU A 117 -15.70 12.70 17.52
N PHE A 118 -14.96 11.98 16.69
CA PHE A 118 -14.62 10.56 16.94
C PHE A 118 -13.99 10.35 18.32
N PHE A 119 -13.01 11.16 18.71
CA PHE A 119 -12.37 11.06 20.03
C PHE A 119 -13.36 11.31 21.20
N ARG A 120 -14.42 12.05 20.99
CA ARG A 120 -15.43 12.34 22.04
C ARG A 120 -16.54 11.31 22.11
N THR A 121 -16.94 10.75 20.96
CA THR A 121 -18.16 9.96 20.84
C THR A 121 -17.92 8.52 20.40
N GLY A 122 -16.76 8.23 19.81
CA GLY A 122 -16.48 6.94 19.15
C GLY A 122 -17.17 6.78 17.80
N HIS A 123 -17.84 7.81 17.27
CA HIS A 123 -18.48 7.72 15.96
C HIS A 123 -17.43 7.71 14.84
N THR A 124 -17.33 6.58 14.15
CA THR A 124 -16.47 6.39 12.99
C THR A 124 -16.98 7.14 11.76
N ILE A 125 -16.13 7.33 10.76
CA ILE A 125 -16.58 7.85 9.46
C ILE A 125 -17.50 6.81 8.80
N ALA A 126 -18.66 7.26 8.30
CA ALA A 126 -19.67 6.35 7.76
C ALA A 126 -19.23 5.76 6.41
N GLU A 127 -18.57 6.57 5.58
CA GLU A 127 -18.14 6.19 4.23
C GLU A 127 -16.96 7.07 3.81
N ARG A 128 -15.92 6.43 3.25
CA ARG A 128 -14.80 7.16 2.66
C ARG A 128 -15.14 7.61 1.23
N PRO A 129 -14.78 8.83 0.86
CA PRO A 129 -15.03 9.30 -0.50
C PRO A 129 -14.17 8.55 -1.54
N PRO A 130 -14.59 8.52 -2.84
CA PRO A 130 -13.85 7.80 -3.89
C PRO A 130 -12.36 8.20 -4.03
N ARG A 131 -11.97 9.43 -3.63
CA ARG A 131 -10.56 9.85 -3.61
C ARG A 131 -9.71 9.00 -2.67
N PHE A 132 -10.29 8.57 -1.53
CA PHE A 132 -9.60 7.72 -0.56
C PHE A 132 -9.27 6.35 -1.16
N HIS A 133 -10.22 5.68 -1.79
CA HIS A 133 -10.00 4.37 -2.42
C HIS A 133 -8.92 4.42 -3.51
N ARG A 134 -8.83 5.55 -4.26
CA ARG A 134 -7.72 5.74 -5.22
C ARG A 134 -6.37 5.94 -4.53
N ALA A 135 -6.36 6.61 -3.37
CA ALA A 135 -5.15 6.78 -2.58
C ALA A 135 -4.65 5.45 -1.99
N ILE A 136 -5.57 4.60 -1.49
CA ILE A 136 -5.24 3.23 -1.05
C ILE A 136 -4.63 2.42 -2.20
N GLU A 137 -5.16 2.51 -3.42
CA GLU A 137 -4.52 1.84 -4.57
C GLU A 137 -3.10 2.33 -4.85
N ALA A 138 -2.79 3.60 -4.57
CA ALA A 138 -1.45 4.14 -4.77
C ALA A 138 -0.46 3.63 -3.70
N VAL A 139 -0.90 3.40 -2.46
CA VAL A 139 -0.02 2.86 -1.42
C VAL A 139 0.20 1.35 -1.56
N THR A 140 -0.81 0.60 -1.93
CA THR A 140 -0.71 -0.87 -2.07
C THR A 140 0.23 -1.32 -3.20
N VAL A 141 0.64 -0.42 -4.11
CA VAL A 141 1.67 -0.72 -5.12
C VAL A 141 3.02 -1.04 -4.48
N GLN A 142 3.37 -0.38 -3.37
CA GLN A 142 4.58 -0.68 -2.60
C GLN A 142 4.58 -2.13 -2.11
N ASP A 143 3.46 -2.62 -1.57
CA ASP A 143 3.36 -4.00 -1.08
C ASP A 143 3.55 -5.02 -2.20
N ILE A 144 3.13 -4.68 -3.42
CA ILE A 144 3.38 -5.52 -4.59
C ILE A 144 4.89 -5.60 -4.86
N ALA A 145 5.61 -4.47 -4.82
CA ALA A 145 7.06 -4.45 -4.98
C ALA A 145 7.75 -5.24 -3.85
N VAL A 146 7.35 -5.03 -2.61
CA VAL A 146 7.84 -5.78 -1.43
C VAL A 146 7.63 -7.29 -1.61
N PHE A 147 6.43 -7.73 -2.00
CA PHE A 147 6.17 -9.13 -2.27
C PHE A 147 7.09 -9.71 -3.35
N PHE A 148 7.26 -9.01 -4.49
CA PHE A 148 8.04 -9.52 -5.61
C PHE A 148 9.54 -9.48 -5.37
N GLN A 149 10.06 -8.51 -4.67
CA GLN A 149 11.50 -8.31 -4.49
C GLN A 149 12.03 -8.95 -3.20
N GLU A 150 11.26 -8.89 -2.11
CA GLU A 150 11.67 -9.45 -0.83
C GLU A 150 10.94 -10.75 -0.52
N GLY A 151 9.61 -10.77 -0.63
CA GLY A 151 8.76 -11.90 -0.25
C GLY A 151 9.03 -13.17 -1.03
N LEU A 152 9.11 -13.09 -2.36
CA LEU A 152 9.37 -14.27 -3.20
C LEU A 152 10.75 -14.88 -2.93
N ALA A 153 11.74 -14.12 -2.52
CA ALA A 153 13.06 -14.62 -2.14
C ALA A 153 13.00 -15.53 -0.91
N GLN A 154 12.02 -15.30 -0.02
CA GLN A 154 11.79 -16.12 1.18
C GLN A 154 10.95 -17.38 0.87
N LEU A 155 10.41 -17.50 -0.33
CA LEU A 155 9.52 -18.57 -0.76
C LEU A 155 10.00 -19.28 -2.04
N PRO A 156 11.26 -19.83 -2.07
CA PRO A 156 11.88 -20.28 -3.32
C PRO A 156 11.15 -21.46 -3.97
N GLU A 157 10.65 -22.43 -3.18
CA GLU A 157 9.91 -23.58 -3.71
C GLU A 157 8.56 -23.12 -4.31
N PHE A 158 7.93 -22.14 -3.69
CA PHE A 158 6.69 -21.57 -4.15
C PHE A 158 6.90 -20.79 -5.46
N THR A 159 7.96 -19.98 -5.56
CA THR A 159 8.36 -19.27 -6.79
C THR A 159 8.56 -20.25 -7.95
N ALA A 160 9.20 -21.40 -7.68
CA ALA A 160 9.35 -22.46 -8.67
C ALA A 160 7.99 -23.07 -9.09
N ARG A 161 7.03 -23.18 -8.18
CA ARG A 161 5.68 -23.68 -8.49
C ARG A 161 4.90 -22.69 -9.36
N LEU A 162 4.91 -21.40 -9.02
CA LEU A 162 4.32 -20.34 -9.85
C LEU A 162 4.86 -20.36 -11.28
N SER A 163 6.17 -20.55 -11.44
CA SER A 163 6.82 -20.59 -12.75
C SER A 163 6.39 -21.79 -13.62
N ARG A 164 5.97 -22.91 -13.02
CA ARG A 164 5.47 -24.09 -13.73
C ARG A 164 3.95 -24.06 -13.97
N GLY A 165 3.26 -23.11 -13.41
CA GLY A 165 1.81 -23.01 -13.39
C GLY A 165 1.24 -23.37 -12.03
N ALA A 166 0.40 -22.52 -11.49
CA ALA A 166 -0.28 -22.68 -10.21
C ALA A 166 -1.67 -22.04 -10.31
N ARG A 167 -2.59 -22.52 -9.45
CA ARG A 167 -3.85 -21.83 -9.20
C ARG A 167 -3.69 -20.92 -8.00
N VAL A 168 -3.98 -19.65 -8.16
CA VAL A 168 -3.74 -18.59 -7.18
C VAL A 168 -5.04 -17.88 -6.84
N LEU A 169 -5.31 -17.71 -5.56
CA LEU A 169 -6.41 -16.90 -5.03
C LEU A 169 -5.86 -15.68 -4.34
N ASP A 170 -6.35 -14.51 -4.70
CA ASP A 170 -6.13 -13.24 -4.02
C ASP A 170 -7.40 -12.86 -3.26
N VAL A 171 -7.30 -12.79 -1.94
CA VAL A 171 -8.44 -12.54 -1.05
C VAL A 171 -8.44 -11.07 -0.66
N ALA A 172 -9.55 -10.37 -0.85
CA ALA A 172 -9.66 -8.91 -0.80
C ALA A 172 -8.74 -8.25 -1.85
N CYS A 173 -8.91 -8.65 -3.11
CA CYS A 173 -7.98 -8.28 -4.19
C CYS A 173 -8.04 -6.80 -4.60
N GLY A 174 -8.91 -5.99 -3.99
CA GLY A 174 -9.06 -4.57 -4.28
C GLY A 174 -9.21 -4.31 -5.78
N GLY A 175 -8.36 -3.43 -6.33
CA GLY A 175 -8.31 -3.12 -7.77
C GLY A 175 -7.64 -4.18 -8.65
N GLY A 176 -7.26 -5.35 -8.12
CA GLY A 176 -6.69 -6.48 -8.88
C GLY A 176 -5.25 -6.27 -9.38
N ARG A 177 -4.55 -5.27 -8.88
CA ARG A 177 -3.20 -4.92 -9.36
C ARG A 177 -2.16 -6.00 -9.08
N TRP A 178 -2.22 -6.63 -7.89
CA TRP A 178 -1.33 -7.74 -7.56
C TRP A 178 -1.55 -8.94 -8.52
N LEU A 179 -2.82 -9.29 -8.79
CA LEU A 179 -3.15 -10.36 -9.75
C LEU A 179 -2.57 -10.09 -11.14
N ILE A 180 -2.66 -8.84 -11.61
CA ILE A 180 -2.09 -8.42 -12.91
C ILE A 180 -0.56 -8.55 -12.90
N ALA A 181 0.10 -8.16 -11.80
CA ALA A 181 1.54 -8.28 -11.64
C ALA A 181 1.98 -9.75 -11.63
N VAL A 182 1.28 -10.63 -10.90
CA VAL A 182 1.52 -12.09 -10.90
C VAL A 182 1.30 -12.68 -12.29
N ALA A 183 0.21 -12.31 -12.99
CA ALA A 183 -0.09 -12.80 -14.32
C ALA A 183 1.02 -12.46 -15.34
N ARG A 184 1.57 -11.25 -15.25
CA ARG A 184 2.68 -10.81 -16.10
C ARG A 184 3.98 -11.54 -15.79
N ARG A 185 4.28 -11.73 -14.52
CA ARG A 185 5.52 -12.36 -14.05
C ARG A 185 5.51 -13.87 -14.26
N PHE A 186 4.35 -14.53 -14.10
CA PHE A 186 4.16 -15.98 -14.14
C PHE A 186 3.06 -16.35 -15.17
N PRO A 187 3.41 -16.42 -16.47
CA PRO A 187 2.41 -16.57 -17.55
C PRO A 187 1.61 -17.87 -17.50
N ALA A 188 2.06 -18.88 -16.76
CA ALA A 188 1.38 -20.18 -16.66
C ALA A 188 0.36 -20.27 -15.49
N THR A 189 0.20 -19.23 -14.68
CA THR A 189 -0.73 -19.22 -13.54
C THR A 189 -2.17 -18.96 -13.96
N GLU A 190 -3.11 -19.58 -13.23
CA GLU A 190 -4.54 -19.26 -13.24
C GLU A 190 -4.86 -18.46 -11.97
N LEU A 191 -5.56 -17.34 -12.11
CA LEU A 191 -5.74 -16.37 -11.05
C LEU A 191 -7.21 -16.07 -10.79
N VAL A 192 -7.58 -16.09 -9.52
CA VAL A 192 -8.90 -15.67 -9.05
C VAL A 192 -8.71 -14.59 -8.00
N GLY A 193 -9.44 -13.49 -8.14
CA GLY A 193 -9.58 -12.45 -7.11
C GLY A 193 -10.97 -12.49 -6.50
N VAL A 194 -11.05 -12.39 -5.19
CA VAL A 194 -12.33 -12.22 -4.47
C VAL A 194 -12.32 -10.85 -3.83
N GLU A 195 -13.37 -10.09 -4.09
CA GLU A 195 -13.59 -8.76 -3.53
C GLU A 195 -15.07 -8.57 -3.19
N PHE A 196 -15.37 -7.89 -2.11
CA PHE A 196 -16.76 -7.69 -1.67
C PHE A 196 -17.26 -6.27 -1.92
N GLU A 197 -16.36 -5.29 -2.02
CA GLU A 197 -16.72 -3.89 -2.22
C GLU A 197 -17.00 -3.64 -3.73
N PRO A 198 -18.23 -3.19 -4.10
CA PRO A 198 -18.66 -3.12 -5.51
C PRO A 198 -17.77 -2.21 -6.38
N ASP A 199 -17.31 -1.07 -5.87
CA ASP A 199 -16.49 -0.14 -6.63
C ASP A 199 -15.08 -0.72 -6.87
N SER A 200 -14.52 -1.45 -5.89
CA SER A 200 -13.26 -2.18 -6.03
C SER A 200 -13.37 -3.29 -7.06
N VAL A 201 -14.45 -4.08 -7.02
CA VAL A 201 -14.75 -5.10 -8.05
C VAL A 201 -14.80 -4.48 -9.44
N ALA A 202 -15.53 -3.37 -9.60
CA ALA A 202 -15.64 -2.70 -10.90
C ALA A 202 -14.29 -2.16 -11.38
N ARG A 203 -13.45 -1.66 -10.48
CA ARG A 203 -12.07 -1.24 -10.81
C ARG A 203 -11.21 -2.43 -11.22
N ALA A 204 -11.24 -3.53 -10.45
CA ALA A 204 -10.47 -4.73 -10.76
C ALA A 204 -10.82 -5.30 -12.15
N MET A 205 -12.11 -5.43 -12.46
CA MET A 205 -12.56 -5.89 -13.77
C MET A 205 -12.07 -4.99 -14.91
N ARG A 206 -12.12 -3.67 -14.72
CA ARG A 206 -11.62 -2.70 -15.69
C ARG A 206 -10.11 -2.84 -15.89
N HIS A 207 -9.32 -2.86 -14.80
CA HIS A 207 -7.86 -3.00 -14.88
C HIS A 207 -7.43 -4.32 -15.55
N VAL A 208 -8.10 -5.42 -15.23
CA VAL A 208 -7.86 -6.73 -15.87
C VAL A 208 -8.17 -6.67 -17.37
N SER A 209 -9.27 -6.03 -17.77
CA SER A 209 -9.64 -5.85 -19.17
C SER A 209 -8.64 -4.96 -19.93
N GLU A 210 -8.24 -3.83 -19.35
CA GLU A 210 -7.25 -2.91 -19.93
C GLU A 210 -5.86 -3.57 -20.07
N ALA A 211 -5.52 -4.47 -19.14
CA ALA A 211 -4.30 -5.26 -19.19
C ALA A 211 -4.35 -6.41 -20.22
N GLY A 212 -5.52 -6.70 -20.81
CA GLY A 212 -5.70 -7.82 -21.74
C GLY A 212 -5.58 -9.20 -21.09
N LEU A 213 -5.91 -9.33 -19.78
CA LEU A 213 -5.71 -10.54 -18.97
C LEU A 213 -7.01 -11.25 -18.57
N GLY A 214 -8.15 -10.91 -19.17
CA GLY A 214 -9.45 -11.47 -18.83
C GLY A 214 -9.59 -12.99 -19.00
N ASP A 215 -8.77 -13.60 -19.88
CA ASP A 215 -8.75 -15.06 -20.04
C ASP A 215 -7.99 -15.79 -18.92
N ARG A 216 -7.25 -15.07 -18.08
CA ARG A 216 -6.36 -15.62 -17.05
C ARG A 216 -6.70 -15.19 -15.63
N ILE A 217 -7.36 -14.04 -15.48
CA ILE A 217 -7.77 -13.48 -14.20
C ILE A 217 -9.28 -13.42 -14.14
N ARG A 218 -9.85 -14.07 -13.16
CA ARG A 218 -11.29 -14.01 -12.86
C ARG A 218 -11.50 -13.23 -11.56
N ILE A 219 -12.31 -12.18 -11.60
CA ILE A 219 -12.73 -11.42 -10.41
C ILE A 219 -14.12 -11.89 -10.00
N GLU A 220 -14.27 -12.26 -8.74
CA GLU A 220 -15.53 -12.67 -8.13
C GLU A 220 -15.98 -11.68 -7.06
N SER A 221 -17.17 -11.10 -7.26
CA SER A 221 -17.82 -10.25 -6.27
C SER A 221 -18.52 -11.11 -5.23
N ARG A 222 -17.88 -11.30 -4.07
CA ARG A 222 -18.39 -12.18 -2.99
C ARG A 222 -17.97 -11.67 -1.62
N SER A 223 -18.80 -11.98 -0.61
CA SER A 223 -18.39 -11.96 0.79
C SER A 223 -17.24 -12.95 1.00
N ILE A 224 -16.12 -12.49 1.60
CA ILE A 224 -14.93 -13.32 1.77
C ILE A 224 -15.20 -14.54 2.67
N PRO A 225 -15.88 -14.43 3.84
CA PRO A 225 -16.24 -15.59 4.65
C PRO A 225 -17.09 -16.64 3.91
N GLU A 226 -17.83 -16.23 2.87
CA GLU A 226 -18.76 -17.07 2.11
C GLU A 226 -18.26 -17.43 0.71
N MET A 227 -16.96 -17.22 0.41
CA MET A 227 -16.43 -17.47 -0.93
C MET A 227 -16.52 -18.95 -1.38
N GLY A 228 -16.57 -19.90 -0.44
CA GLY A 228 -16.99 -21.29 -0.68
C GLY A 228 -15.94 -22.19 -1.33
N PHE A 229 -14.74 -21.70 -1.61
CA PHE A 229 -13.65 -22.50 -2.17
C PHE A 229 -13.11 -23.52 -1.15
N ARG A 230 -12.73 -24.70 -1.64
CA ARG A 230 -12.15 -25.75 -0.80
C ARG A 230 -11.10 -26.54 -1.57
N ASP A 231 -9.90 -26.62 -0.99
CA ASP A 231 -8.81 -27.46 -1.51
C ASP A 231 -8.45 -27.19 -2.99
N GLU A 232 -8.55 -25.92 -3.42
CA GLU A 232 -8.50 -25.58 -4.85
C GLU A 232 -7.23 -24.85 -5.27
N PHE A 233 -6.59 -24.08 -4.37
CA PHE A 233 -5.54 -23.15 -4.74
C PHE A 233 -4.19 -23.57 -4.18
N ASP A 234 -3.17 -23.50 -5.04
CA ASP A 234 -1.79 -23.73 -4.66
C ASP A 234 -1.23 -22.59 -3.81
N LEU A 235 -1.71 -21.37 -4.06
CA LEU A 235 -1.50 -20.18 -3.22
C LEU A 235 -2.82 -19.52 -2.93
N VAL A 236 -3.03 -19.19 -1.67
CA VAL A 236 -4.01 -18.20 -1.22
C VAL A 236 -3.23 -17.04 -0.62
N TYR A 237 -3.45 -15.85 -1.14
CA TYR A 237 -2.74 -14.63 -0.77
C TYR A 237 -3.69 -13.58 -0.19
N VAL A 238 -3.25 -12.87 0.82
CA VAL A 238 -3.92 -11.71 1.41
C VAL A 238 -2.87 -10.61 1.56
N GLN A 239 -3.10 -9.45 0.99
CA GLN A 239 -2.15 -8.34 1.04
C GLN A 239 -2.73 -7.18 1.81
N ASP A 240 -2.15 -6.89 2.98
CA ASP A 240 -2.42 -5.73 3.82
C ASP A 240 -3.92 -5.40 3.94
N ALA A 241 -4.71 -6.44 4.22
CA ALA A 241 -6.17 -6.35 4.19
C ALA A 241 -6.86 -7.15 5.30
N LEU A 242 -6.18 -8.14 5.90
CA LEU A 242 -6.81 -9.03 6.87
C LEU A 242 -7.38 -8.26 8.08
N HIS A 243 -6.67 -7.25 8.53
CA HIS A 243 -7.05 -6.42 9.67
C HIS A 243 -8.24 -5.47 9.38
N GLU A 244 -8.51 -5.20 8.11
CA GLU A 244 -9.60 -4.32 7.66
C GLU A 244 -10.91 -5.07 7.39
N LEU A 245 -10.86 -6.42 7.28
CA LEU A 245 -12.05 -7.20 6.95
C LEU A 245 -13.11 -7.13 8.07
N PRO A 246 -14.40 -7.09 7.73
CA PRO A 246 -15.49 -7.04 8.72
C PRO A 246 -15.48 -8.21 9.71
N ASP A 247 -15.09 -9.41 9.25
CA ASP A 247 -14.86 -10.60 10.09
C ASP A 247 -13.55 -11.26 9.67
N PRO A 248 -12.40 -10.78 10.22
CA PRO A 248 -11.08 -11.27 9.82
C PRO A 248 -10.88 -12.75 10.19
N VAL A 249 -11.47 -13.22 11.28
CA VAL A 249 -11.35 -14.61 11.71
C VAL A 249 -12.11 -15.56 10.78
N ALA A 250 -13.34 -15.23 10.40
CA ALA A 250 -14.09 -16.03 9.45
C ALA A 250 -13.47 -15.96 8.04
N SER A 251 -12.96 -14.81 7.63
CA SER A 251 -12.27 -14.62 6.36
C SER A 251 -10.99 -15.45 6.29
N LEU A 252 -10.18 -15.44 7.35
CA LEU A 252 -8.96 -16.26 7.44
C LEU A 252 -9.28 -17.75 7.41
N ARG A 253 -10.37 -18.19 8.07
CA ARG A 253 -10.83 -19.58 8.00
C ARG A 253 -11.26 -19.98 6.59
N ALA A 254 -11.96 -19.10 5.89
CA ALA A 254 -12.37 -19.34 4.50
C ALA A 254 -11.15 -19.36 3.54
N ALA A 255 -10.18 -18.45 3.74
CA ALA A 255 -8.92 -18.44 3.01
C ALA A 255 -8.14 -19.75 3.20
N TRP A 256 -8.01 -20.22 4.45
CA TRP A 256 -7.36 -21.49 4.74
C TRP A 256 -8.08 -22.70 4.11
N ALA A 257 -9.41 -22.73 4.13
CA ALA A 257 -10.18 -23.79 3.50
C ALA A 257 -9.96 -23.87 1.99
N ALA A 258 -9.63 -22.78 1.34
CA ALA A 258 -9.36 -22.71 -0.10
C ALA A 258 -7.99 -23.26 -0.50
N VAL A 259 -7.04 -23.38 0.43
CA VAL A 259 -5.68 -23.88 0.17
C VAL A 259 -5.74 -25.36 -0.19
N ALA A 260 -5.16 -25.76 -1.31
CA ALA A 260 -5.05 -27.16 -1.73
C ALA A 260 -4.02 -27.94 -0.87
N PRO A 261 -4.10 -29.27 -0.77
CA PRO A 261 -3.03 -30.09 -0.18
C PRO A 261 -1.68 -29.78 -0.84
N GLY A 262 -0.65 -29.53 -0.02
CA GLY A 262 0.67 -29.05 -0.46
C GLY A 262 0.72 -27.58 -0.88
N GLY A 263 -0.40 -26.86 -0.78
CA GLY A 263 -0.51 -25.43 -1.03
C GLY A 263 -0.12 -24.57 0.18
N ARG A 264 -0.26 -23.25 0.04
CA ARG A 264 0.12 -22.28 1.06
C ARG A 264 -0.89 -21.15 1.20
N LEU A 265 -1.09 -20.73 2.43
CA LEU A 265 -1.65 -19.41 2.76
C LEU A 265 -0.48 -18.47 3.05
N VAL A 266 -0.47 -17.32 2.41
CA VAL A 266 0.51 -16.25 2.64
C VAL A 266 -0.25 -14.96 2.90
N VAL A 267 -0.02 -14.36 4.05
CA VAL A 267 -0.59 -13.05 4.43
C VAL A 267 0.57 -12.08 4.56
N LEU A 268 0.56 -10.99 3.82
CA LEU A 268 1.49 -9.87 3.97
C LEU A 268 0.80 -8.81 4.81
N GLU A 269 1.47 -8.35 5.88
CA GLU A 269 0.91 -7.36 6.81
C GLU A 269 2.01 -6.48 7.41
N TRP A 270 1.60 -5.30 7.88
CA TRP A 270 2.40 -4.38 8.67
C TRP A 270 1.96 -4.46 10.12
N PHE A 271 2.88 -4.78 11.03
CA PHE A 271 2.54 -4.94 12.44
C PHE A 271 2.71 -3.64 13.20
N LEU A 272 1.74 -3.32 14.06
CA LEU A 272 1.98 -2.35 15.12
C LEU A 272 3.15 -2.82 15.99
N PRO A 273 3.98 -1.89 16.48
CA PRO A 273 5.07 -2.23 17.40
C PRO A 273 4.59 -3.01 18.61
N ASP A 274 5.31 -4.05 18.96
CA ASP A 274 5.15 -4.78 20.23
C ASP A 274 5.82 -4.05 21.39
N GLN A 275 5.68 -4.58 22.62
CA GLN A 275 6.18 -3.94 23.84
C GLN A 275 7.72 -3.83 23.90
N ASP A 276 8.42 -4.70 23.18
CA ASP A 276 9.87 -4.76 23.15
C ASP A 276 10.50 -3.87 22.06
N ASP A 277 9.68 -3.31 21.17
CA ASP A 277 10.14 -2.41 20.11
C ASP A 277 10.41 -1.00 20.63
N ASP A 278 11.29 -0.25 19.93
CA ASP A 278 11.53 1.16 20.28
C ASP A 278 10.28 2.00 19.98
N PRO A 279 9.57 2.50 21.02
CA PRO A 279 8.33 3.26 20.84
C PRO A 279 8.55 4.64 20.22
N GLN A 280 9.81 5.09 20.08
CA GLN A 280 10.17 6.38 19.49
C GLN A 280 10.79 6.23 18.08
N SER A 281 10.85 5.02 17.54
CA SER A 281 11.30 4.80 16.17
C SER A 281 10.40 5.51 15.15
N LEU A 282 10.95 5.87 14.00
CA LEU A 282 10.18 6.46 12.90
C LEU A 282 9.03 5.53 12.47
N GLN A 283 9.29 4.23 12.41
CA GLN A 283 8.29 3.22 12.06
C GLN A 283 7.14 3.22 13.09
N ALA A 284 7.43 3.26 14.39
CA ALA A 284 6.41 3.35 15.44
C ALA A 284 5.56 4.61 15.29
N GLN A 285 6.18 5.77 15.02
CA GLN A 285 5.46 7.02 14.82
C GLN A 285 4.50 6.95 13.62
N LEU A 286 4.95 6.40 12.49
CA LEU A 286 4.14 6.23 11.28
C LEU A 286 2.97 5.28 11.53
N LEU A 287 3.23 4.08 12.06
CA LEU A 287 2.20 3.06 12.24
C LEU A 287 1.15 3.46 13.29
N TRP A 288 1.54 4.14 14.38
CA TRP A 288 0.57 4.69 15.33
C TRP A 288 -0.22 5.87 14.75
N GLY A 289 0.36 6.62 13.81
CA GLY A 289 -0.38 7.64 13.03
C GLY A 289 -1.44 7.01 12.14
N ILE A 290 -1.07 5.96 11.38
CA ILE A 290 -1.99 5.19 10.53
C ILE A 290 -3.09 4.54 11.38
N GLN A 291 -2.75 4.00 12.56
CA GLN A 291 -3.73 3.41 13.48
C GLN A 291 -4.85 4.37 13.89
N LEU A 292 -4.60 5.67 13.95
CA LEU A 292 -5.66 6.65 14.22
C LEU A 292 -6.67 6.73 13.07
N ASP A 293 -6.19 6.65 11.83
CA ASP A 293 -7.04 6.63 10.65
C ASP A 293 -7.84 5.32 10.56
N GLU A 294 -7.19 4.18 10.85
CA GLU A 294 -7.82 2.88 10.93
C GLU A 294 -8.97 2.86 11.95
N LEU A 295 -8.72 3.33 13.15
CA LEU A 295 -9.74 3.42 14.18
C LEU A 295 -10.89 4.35 13.78
N TYR A 296 -10.60 5.44 13.08
CA TYR A 296 -11.60 6.38 12.60
C TYR A 296 -12.51 5.78 11.52
N GLN A 297 -11.99 4.89 10.67
CA GLN A 297 -12.81 4.15 9.71
C GLN A 297 -13.48 2.89 10.29
N GLY A 298 -13.16 2.52 11.52
CA GLY A 298 -13.77 1.37 12.22
C GLY A 298 -12.99 0.07 12.11
N THR A 299 -11.78 0.13 11.58
CA THR A 299 -10.83 -0.97 11.44
C THR A 299 -9.68 -0.85 12.45
N ARG A 300 -8.75 -1.78 12.45
CA ARG A 300 -7.66 -1.75 13.42
C ARG A 300 -6.47 -2.57 12.97
N MET A 301 -5.33 -1.93 12.80
CA MET A 301 -4.06 -2.64 12.70
C MET A 301 -3.79 -3.47 13.94
N GLN A 302 -3.03 -4.53 13.78
CA GLN A 302 -2.71 -5.48 14.85
C GLN A 302 -1.20 -5.54 15.10
N THR A 303 -0.83 -5.93 16.33
CA THR A 303 0.53 -6.38 16.63
C THR A 303 0.75 -7.79 16.09
N ARG A 304 2.00 -8.25 16.03
CA ARG A 304 2.32 -9.66 15.74
C ARG A 304 1.49 -10.62 16.58
N ALA A 305 1.41 -10.39 17.87
CA ALA A 305 0.63 -11.22 18.79
C ALA A 305 -0.86 -11.21 18.44
N GLY A 306 -1.40 -10.08 18.01
CA GLY A 306 -2.79 -9.94 17.55
C GLY A 306 -3.09 -10.81 16.31
N PHE A 307 -2.22 -10.79 15.31
CA PHE A 307 -2.36 -11.66 14.14
C PHE A 307 -2.26 -13.15 14.50
N LEU A 308 -1.28 -13.56 15.32
CA LEU A 308 -1.17 -14.94 15.77
C LEU A 308 -2.44 -15.41 16.51
N ALA A 309 -3.04 -14.55 17.32
CA ALA A 309 -4.32 -14.83 17.98
C ALA A 309 -5.47 -14.99 16.96
N MET A 310 -5.49 -14.24 15.86
CA MET A 310 -6.49 -14.43 14.78
C MET A 310 -6.34 -15.79 14.11
N PHE A 311 -5.11 -16.23 13.80
CA PHE A 311 -4.85 -17.57 13.24
C PHE A 311 -5.36 -18.66 14.18
N ALA A 312 -5.07 -18.58 15.47
CA ALA A 312 -5.58 -19.52 16.48
C ALA A 312 -7.11 -19.51 16.55
N ALA A 313 -7.76 -18.35 16.58
CA ALA A 313 -9.21 -18.22 16.60
C ALA A 313 -9.88 -18.75 15.32
N ALA A 314 -9.22 -18.63 14.17
CA ALA A 314 -9.68 -19.21 12.91
C ALA A 314 -9.45 -20.73 12.83
N SER A 315 -8.75 -21.35 13.78
CA SER A 315 -8.29 -22.74 13.73
C SER A 315 -7.38 -23.01 12.51
N VAL A 316 -6.62 -22.01 12.11
CA VAL A 316 -5.55 -22.12 11.12
C VAL A 316 -4.27 -22.46 11.87
N PRO A 317 -3.40 -23.36 11.37
CA PRO A 317 -2.11 -23.62 12.01
C PRO A 317 -1.31 -22.34 12.25
N GLU A 318 -0.48 -22.34 13.26
CA GLU A 318 0.41 -21.21 13.57
C GLU A 318 1.32 -20.91 12.36
N PRO A 319 1.33 -19.66 11.87
CA PRO A 319 2.14 -19.31 10.71
C PRO A 319 3.63 -19.20 11.07
N THR A 320 4.49 -19.51 10.13
CA THR A 320 5.87 -19.03 10.16
C THR A 320 5.85 -17.55 9.81
N VAL A 321 6.36 -16.70 10.70
CA VAL A 321 6.49 -15.26 10.46
C VAL A 321 7.88 -14.97 9.88
N VAL A 322 7.92 -14.27 8.78
CA VAL A 322 9.15 -13.85 8.09
C VAL A 322 9.14 -12.33 7.98
N ASP A 323 10.01 -11.68 8.74
CA ASP A 323 10.17 -10.23 8.69
C ASP A 323 10.98 -9.84 7.44
N LEU A 324 10.51 -8.83 6.72
CA LEU A 324 11.10 -8.32 5.49
C LEU A 324 11.91 -7.05 5.78
N LEU A 325 12.82 -6.72 4.89
CA LEU A 325 13.70 -5.54 5.05
C LEU A 325 12.90 -4.22 5.02
N SER A 326 11.81 -4.19 4.27
CA SER A 326 10.87 -3.06 4.21
C SER A 326 10.16 -2.76 5.55
N GLY A 327 10.13 -3.74 6.48
CA GLY A 327 9.38 -3.67 7.73
C GLY A 327 8.01 -4.37 7.68
N ALA A 328 7.57 -4.81 6.49
CA ALA A 328 6.42 -5.71 6.36
C ALA A 328 6.79 -7.11 6.85
N SER A 329 5.80 -7.96 7.09
CA SER A 329 6.01 -9.37 7.45
C SER A 329 5.12 -10.30 6.63
N LEU A 330 5.64 -11.47 6.31
CA LEU A 330 4.84 -12.57 5.76
C LEU A 330 4.48 -13.54 6.88
N LEU A 331 3.20 -13.87 6.95
CA LEU A 331 2.69 -14.97 7.77
C LEU A 331 2.38 -16.14 6.82
N VAL A 332 3.15 -17.20 6.91
CA VAL A 332 3.13 -18.32 5.95
C VAL A 332 2.64 -19.60 6.64
N VAL A 333 1.59 -20.21 6.12
CA VAL A 333 1.11 -21.53 6.55
C VAL A 333 1.16 -22.48 5.36
N VAL A 334 1.82 -23.62 5.53
CA VAL A 334 1.87 -24.70 4.54
C VAL A 334 0.83 -25.76 4.90
N ARG A 335 0.04 -26.18 3.94
CA ARG A 335 -0.90 -27.30 4.12
C ARG A 335 -0.22 -28.61 3.73
N ASP A 336 -0.26 -29.58 4.63
CA ASP A 336 0.26 -30.92 4.35
C ASP A 336 -0.40 -31.53 3.11
N GLY A 337 0.38 -32.30 2.37
CA GLY A 337 -0.06 -32.93 1.12
C GLY A 337 -0.81 -34.24 1.31
#